data_8c0f1202e0937d9bd02da90986ad0a82
#
_entry.id   8c0f1202e0937d9bd02da90986ad0a82
#
_cell.length_a   1.000
_cell.length_b   1.000
_cell.length_c   1.000
_cell.angle_alpha   90.00
_cell.angle_beta   90.00
_cell.angle_gamma   90.00
#
_symmetry.space_group_name_H-M   'P 1'
#
loop_
_entity.id
_entity.type
_entity.pdbx_description
1 polymer ?
#
loop_
_entity_poly.entity_id
_entity_poly.type
_entity_poly.pdbx_seq_one_letter_code
_entity_poly.pdbx_strand_id
1 'polypeptide(L)'
;QSHYSGQPNSIAYFGHQRVMNEWDEIVDEEPQRLLDCLNASLKECVEAVHHFHGKAVLAHVLNRRNGVIEQLGFIPPDLAVDGIEVAHPSQLEQVRNNSPWAADLPWLCSSDAHQLTDIQERVAAISEDQVAWLKGERT
;
A
#
# COMPACT_ATOMS: atom_id res chain seq x y z
N GLN A 1 -8.46 20.89 1.47
CA GLN A 1 -7.02 21.15 1.67
C GLN A 1 -6.25 20.07 0.93
N SER A 2 -5.20 20.44 0.17
CA SER A 2 -4.32 19.49 -0.47
C SER A 2 -3.53 18.73 0.61
N HIS A 3 -3.56 17.40 0.57
CA HIS A 3 -2.77 16.53 1.46
C HIS A 3 -1.33 16.32 0.97
N TYR A 4 -0.95 16.91 -0.16
CA TYR A 4 0.40 16.82 -0.72
C TYR A 4 1.35 17.83 -0.05
N SER A 5 2.63 17.54 -0.06
CA SER A 5 3.69 18.39 0.49
C SER A 5 3.79 19.77 -0.19
N GLY A 6 3.19 19.92 -1.36
CA GLY A 6 3.20 21.16 -2.14
C GLY A 6 4.50 21.42 -2.89
N GLN A 7 5.43 20.47 -2.92
CA GLN A 7 6.66 20.62 -3.71
C GLN A 7 6.37 20.38 -5.20
N PRO A 8 6.88 21.26 -6.09
CA PRO A 8 6.70 21.07 -7.52
C PRO A 8 7.44 19.83 -8.01
N ASN A 9 6.86 19.12 -8.98
CA ASN A 9 7.53 18.03 -9.65
C ASN A 9 8.68 18.53 -10.51
N SER A 10 9.83 17.86 -10.46
CA SER A 10 10.93 18.08 -11.38
C SER A 10 10.95 17.00 -12.45
N ILE A 11 10.45 17.29 -13.63
CA ILE A 11 10.38 16.36 -14.75
C ILE A 11 11.77 15.79 -15.08
N ALA A 12 12.83 16.58 -14.94
CA ALA A 12 14.19 16.13 -15.21
C ALA A 12 14.67 15.01 -14.28
N TYR A 13 14.15 14.96 -13.03
CA TYR A 13 14.55 13.96 -12.03
C TYR A 13 13.51 12.85 -11.84
N PHE A 14 12.23 13.18 -11.93
CA PHE A 14 11.14 12.26 -11.56
C PHE A 14 10.24 11.88 -12.74
N GLY A 15 10.48 12.48 -13.92
CA GLY A 15 9.66 12.25 -15.10
C GLY A 15 8.30 12.99 -15.05
N HIS A 16 7.48 12.72 -16.05
CA HIS A 16 6.14 13.27 -16.17
C HIS A 16 5.15 12.51 -15.29
N GLN A 17 4.29 13.23 -14.59
CA GLN A 17 3.17 12.69 -13.80
C GLN A 17 1.86 12.90 -14.58
N ARG A 18 1.68 12.09 -15.63
CA ARG A 18 0.56 12.21 -16.56
C ARG A 18 -0.73 11.67 -15.96
N VAL A 19 -1.80 12.44 -16.08
CA VAL A 19 -3.16 11.98 -15.79
C VAL A 19 -3.73 11.40 -17.07
N MET A 20 -4.21 10.16 -17.00
CA MET A 20 -4.70 9.42 -18.15
C MET A 20 -6.17 9.04 -17.97
N ASN A 21 -6.92 9.00 -19.03
CA ASN A 21 -8.28 8.47 -19.05
C ASN A 21 -8.28 6.95 -19.31
N GLU A 22 -9.48 6.35 -19.38
CA GLU A 22 -9.69 4.92 -19.60
C GLU A 22 -9.30 4.43 -21.01
N TRP A 23 -8.93 5.35 -21.91
CA TRP A 23 -8.46 5.04 -23.28
C TRP A 23 -6.97 5.30 -23.46
N ASP A 24 -6.20 5.42 -22.38
CA ASP A 24 -4.76 5.72 -22.39
C ASP A 24 -4.41 7.09 -23.03
N GLU A 25 -5.35 8.03 -23.07
CA GLU A 25 -5.09 9.38 -23.54
C GLU A 25 -4.64 10.27 -22.38
N ILE A 26 -3.61 11.08 -22.61
CA ILE A 26 -3.15 12.06 -21.61
C ILE A 26 -4.15 13.21 -21.59
N VAL A 27 -4.82 13.40 -20.46
CA VAL A 27 -5.83 14.44 -20.27
C VAL A 27 -5.32 15.61 -19.41
N ASP A 28 -4.28 15.37 -18.60
CA ASP A 28 -3.68 16.39 -17.73
C ASP A 28 -2.28 15.96 -17.28
N GLU A 29 -1.61 16.83 -16.51
CA GLU A 29 -0.35 16.54 -15.83
C GLU A 29 -0.38 17.08 -14.41
N GLU A 30 -0.04 16.24 -13.41
CA GLU A 30 0.00 16.65 -12.01
C GLU A 30 1.30 17.45 -11.74
N PRO A 31 1.21 18.75 -11.42
CA PRO A 31 2.38 19.59 -11.21
C PRO A 31 3.03 19.39 -9.85
N GLN A 32 2.32 18.82 -8.87
CA GLN A 32 2.85 18.56 -7.53
C GLN A 32 3.49 17.18 -7.48
N ARG A 33 4.65 17.08 -6.84
CA ARG A 33 5.38 15.82 -6.73
C ARG A 33 4.61 14.79 -5.89
N LEU A 34 4.21 13.68 -6.53
CA LEU A 34 3.42 12.61 -5.91
C LEU A 34 4.27 11.61 -5.10
N LEU A 35 5.61 11.67 -5.23
CA LEU A 35 6.53 10.80 -4.50
C LEU A 35 6.81 11.27 -3.06
N ASP A 36 6.31 12.43 -2.68
CA ASP A 36 6.49 12.96 -1.33
C ASP A 36 5.52 12.32 -0.34
N CYS A 37 5.90 12.40 0.93
CA CYS A 37 4.99 12.04 2.01
C CYS A 37 3.74 12.93 1.98
N LEU A 38 2.59 12.32 2.24
CA LEU A 38 1.37 13.08 2.45
C LEU A 38 1.46 13.89 3.75
N ASN A 39 0.84 15.07 3.77
CA ASN A 39 0.62 15.83 5.00
C ASN A 39 -0.63 15.29 5.73
N ALA A 40 -0.58 14.01 6.06
CA ALA A 40 -1.63 13.27 6.73
C ALA A 40 -1.00 12.13 7.55
N SER A 41 -1.56 11.84 8.69
CA SER A 41 -1.16 10.67 9.48
C SER A 41 -1.62 9.38 8.80
N LEU A 42 -0.98 8.27 9.13
CA LEU A 42 -1.39 6.95 8.65
C LEU A 42 -2.86 6.66 8.96
N LYS A 43 -3.34 7.07 10.14
CA LYS A 43 -4.74 6.91 10.54
C LYS A 43 -5.70 7.72 9.64
N GLU A 44 -5.38 8.97 9.36
CA GLU A 44 -6.17 9.80 8.44
C GLU A 44 -6.20 9.21 7.03
N CYS A 45 -5.11 8.62 6.58
CA CYS A 45 -5.08 7.91 5.29
C CYS A 45 -6.02 6.70 5.28
N VAL A 46 -6.01 5.88 6.33
CA VAL A 46 -6.91 4.72 6.46
C VAL A 46 -8.37 5.18 6.50
N GLU A 47 -8.68 6.19 7.30
CA GLU A 47 -10.03 6.77 7.39
C GLU A 47 -10.50 7.32 6.04
N ALA A 48 -9.61 7.97 5.28
CA ALA A 48 -9.93 8.46 3.94
C ALA A 48 -10.24 7.33 2.97
N VAL A 49 -9.46 6.24 2.98
CA VAL A 49 -9.73 5.04 2.15
C VAL A 49 -11.11 4.48 2.46
N HIS A 50 -11.46 4.32 3.74
CA HIS A 50 -12.77 3.82 4.17
C HIS A 50 -13.91 4.77 3.82
N HIS A 51 -13.67 6.08 3.90
CA HIS A 51 -14.66 7.09 3.48
C HIS A 51 -15.09 6.89 2.02
N PHE A 52 -14.18 6.49 1.16
CA PHE A 52 -14.45 6.17 -0.24
C PHE A 52 -14.79 4.69 -0.48
N HIS A 53 -15.16 3.95 0.57
CA HIS A 53 -15.53 2.53 0.52
C HIS A 53 -14.42 1.62 -0.01
N GLY A 54 -13.15 2.06 0.10
CA GLY A 54 -11.97 1.27 -0.22
C GLY A 54 -11.55 0.36 0.93
N LYS A 55 -10.59 -0.53 0.64
CA LYS A 55 -9.89 -1.35 1.64
C LYS A 55 -8.49 -0.80 1.87
N ALA A 56 -8.15 -0.58 3.14
CA ALA A 56 -6.83 -0.12 3.55
C ALA A 56 -5.92 -1.31 3.84
N VAL A 57 -4.99 -1.60 2.96
CA VAL A 57 -3.98 -2.64 3.12
C VAL A 57 -2.62 -1.99 3.35
N LEU A 58 -1.94 -2.34 4.44
CA LEU A 58 -0.59 -1.87 4.69
C LEU A 58 0.39 -2.57 3.78
N ALA A 59 1.00 -1.83 2.86
CA ALA A 59 1.96 -2.35 1.90
C ALA A 59 3.25 -2.79 2.59
N HIS A 60 3.84 -3.89 2.11
CA HIS A 60 5.18 -4.39 2.43
C HIS A 60 5.65 -4.11 3.87
N VAL A 61 4.85 -4.51 4.88
CA VAL A 61 4.97 -4.08 6.31
C VAL A 61 6.35 -4.25 6.94
N LEU A 62 7.19 -5.15 6.40
CA LEU A 62 8.56 -5.45 6.83
C LEU A 62 9.63 -4.92 5.86
N ASN A 63 9.26 -4.04 4.92
CA ASN A 63 10.25 -3.41 4.04
C ASN A 63 11.15 -2.47 4.83
N ARG A 64 12.47 -2.64 4.70
CA ARG A 64 13.48 -1.89 5.47
C ARG A 64 13.40 -0.37 5.30
N ARG A 65 12.89 0.12 4.19
CA ARG A 65 12.81 1.56 3.93
C ARG A 65 11.46 2.17 4.31
N ASN A 66 10.37 1.51 3.91
CA ASN A 66 9.04 2.12 3.93
C ASN A 66 8.01 1.28 4.69
N GLY A 67 8.38 0.10 5.20
CA GLY A 67 7.47 -0.76 5.95
C GLY A 67 7.11 -0.17 7.31
N VAL A 68 5.85 -0.26 7.69
CA VAL A 68 5.34 0.31 8.95
C VAL A 68 6.05 -0.25 10.19
N ILE A 69 6.40 -1.53 10.19
CA ILE A 69 7.10 -2.16 11.32
C ILE A 69 8.53 -1.63 11.44
N GLU A 70 9.23 -1.41 10.31
CA GLU A 70 10.58 -0.83 10.33
C GLU A 70 10.57 0.65 10.77
N GLN A 71 9.53 1.38 10.43
CA GLN A 71 9.40 2.80 10.79
C GLN A 71 8.94 3.02 12.24
N LEU A 72 8.00 2.21 12.71
CA LEU A 72 7.35 2.41 14.02
C LEU A 72 7.71 1.31 15.04
N GLY A 73 8.34 0.22 14.62
CA GLY A 73 8.61 -0.96 15.46
C GLY A 73 7.43 -1.92 15.59
N PHE A 74 6.22 -1.48 15.26
CA PHE A 74 4.98 -2.26 15.37
C PHE A 74 3.90 -1.66 14.47
N ILE A 75 2.80 -2.39 14.27
CA ILE A 75 1.58 -1.87 13.64
C ILE A 75 0.67 -1.37 14.77
N PRO A 76 0.30 -0.07 14.81
CA PRO A 76 -0.57 0.47 15.86
C PRO A 76 -1.92 -0.26 15.93
N PRO A 77 -2.36 -0.71 17.12
CA PRO A 77 -3.57 -1.53 17.26
C PRO A 77 -4.88 -0.76 17.04
N ASP A 78 -4.84 0.56 17.03
CA ASP A 78 -5.97 1.45 16.77
C ASP A 78 -6.12 1.80 15.26
N LEU A 79 -5.24 1.29 14.42
CA LEU A 79 -5.38 1.36 12.97
C LEU A 79 -6.42 0.36 12.50
N ALA A 80 -7.51 0.87 11.96
CA ALA A 80 -8.60 0.05 11.41
C ALA A 80 -8.27 -0.45 9.99
N VAL A 81 -7.08 -1.05 9.81
CA VAL A 81 -6.68 -1.58 8.51
C VAL A 81 -7.36 -2.90 8.20
N ASP A 82 -7.63 -3.15 6.92
CA ASP A 82 -8.34 -4.36 6.46
C ASP A 82 -7.37 -5.52 6.21
N GLY A 83 -6.08 -5.24 6.03
CA GLY A 83 -5.10 -6.28 5.76
C GLY A 83 -3.66 -5.76 5.72
N ILE A 84 -2.75 -6.68 5.53
CA ILE A 84 -1.31 -6.43 5.42
C ILE A 84 -0.72 -7.11 4.19
N GLU A 85 0.37 -6.58 3.71
CA GLU A 85 1.17 -7.17 2.65
C GLU A 85 2.54 -7.59 3.18
N VAL A 86 2.96 -8.80 2.83
CA VAL A 86 4.29 -9.36 3.11
C VAL A 86 4.94 -9.83 1.81
N ALA A 87 6.26 -9.78 1.74
CA ALA A 87 6.99 -10.27 0.56
C ALA A 87 7.07 -11.81 0.51
N HIS A 88 6.93 -12.47 1.66
CA HIS A 88 6.94 -13.93 1.75
C HIS A 88 6.12 -14.41 2.97
N PRO A 89 5.37 -15.53 2.87
CA PRO A 89 4.55 -16.04 3.98
C PRO A 89 5.33 -16.30 5.28
N SER A 90 6.61 -16.66 5.22
CA SER A 90 7.44 -16.85 6.42
C SER A 90 7.63 -15.57 7.26
N GLN A 91 7.36 -14.40 6.70
CA GLN A 91 7.43 -13.13 7.42
C GLN A 91 6.26 -12.92 8.40
N LEU A 92 5.18 -13.70 8.29
CA LEU A 92 4.03 -13.61 9.20
C LEU A 92 4.41 -13.90 10.65
N GLU A 93 5.40 -14.75 10.90
CA GLU A 93 5.93 -14.98 12.26
C GLU A 93 6.56 -13.70 12.83
N GLN A 94 7.32 -12.97 12.01
CA GLN A 94 7.90 -11.69 12.42
C GLN A 94 6.82 -10.64 12.67
N VAL A 95 5.78 -10.59 11.83
CA VAL A 95 4.61 -9.71 12.08
C VAL A 95 3.96 -10.05 13.42
N ARG A 96 3.73 -11.34 13.70
CA ARG A 96 3.15 -11.81 14.97
C ARG A 96 3.98 -11.39 16.18
N ASN A 97 5.29 -11.44 16.09
CA ASN A 97 6.18 -11.03 17.17
C ASN A 97 6.16 -9.53 17.44
N ASN A 98 6.02 -8.71 16.40
CA ASN A 98 6.00 -7.25 16.53
C ASN A 98 4.58 -6.70 16.80
N SER A 99 3.56 -7.35 16.25
CA SER A 99 2.17 -6.88 16.29
C SER A 99 1.21 -8.07 16.33
N PRO A 100 1.06 -8.73 17.50
CA PRO A 100 0.29 -9.98 17.60
C PRO A 100 -1.14 -9.89 17.04
N TRP A 101 -1.81 -8.77 17.25
CA TRP A 101 -3.16 -8.52 16.74
C TRP A 101 -3.25 -8.49 15.19
N ALA A 102 -2.19 -8.02 14.54
CA ALA A 102 -2.15 -7.92 13.08
C ALA A 102 -1.90 -9.26 12.38
N ALA A 103 -1.49 -10.29 13.12
CA ALA A 103 -1.27 -11.62 12.57
C ALA A 103 -2.56 -12.33 12.16
N ASP A 104 -3.71 -11.89 12.68
CA ASP A 104 -5.02 -12.42 12.35
C ASP A 104 -5.71 -11.64 11.21
N LEU A 105 -5.09 -10.55 10.74
CA LEU A 105 -5.59 -9.81 9.58
C LEU A 105 -5.42 -10.63 8.29
N PRO A 106 -6.30 -10.44 7.31
CA PRO A 106 -6.06 -10.90 5.95
C PRO A 106 -4.71 -10.41 5.45
N TRP A 107 -3.99 -11.24 4.75
CA TRP A 107 -2.68 -10.88 4.22
C TRP A 107 -2.55 -11.22 2.74
N LEU A 108 -1.76 -10.42 2.05
CA LEU A 108 -1.38 -10.60 0.67
C LEU A 108 0.13 -10.83 0.60
N CYS A 109 0.56 -11.55 -0.43
CA CYS A 109 1.97 -11.72 -0.75
C CYS A 109 2.21 -11.22 -2.16
N SER A 110 3.14 -10.28 -2.31
CA SER A 110 3.50 -9.72 -3.60
C SER A 110 5.01 -9.53 -3.74
N SER A 111 5.48 -9.40 -4.97
CA SER A 111 6.90 -9.14 -5.25
C SER A 111 7.31 -7.69 -5.04
N ASP A 112 6.37 -6.76 -4.85
CA ASP A 112 6.62 -5.30 -4.82
C ASP A 112 7.45 -4.86 -6.05
N ALA A 113 7.10 -5.41 -7.24
CA ALA A 113 7.86 -5.25 -8.47
C ALA A 113 7.82 -3.81 -8.98
N HIS A 114 8.98 -3.21 -9.15
CA HIS A 114 9.16 -1.88 -9.72
C HIS A 114 9.71 -1.92 -11.16
N GLN A 115 10.20 -3.09 -11.59
CA GLN A 115 10.68 -3.36 -12.94
C GLN A 115 10.12 -4.71 -13.41
N LEU A 116 10.12 -4.95 -14.72
CA LEU A 116 9.61 -6.21 -15.29
C LEU A 116 10.36 -7.43 -14.75
N THR A 117 11.66 -7.29 -14.49
CA THR A 117 12.51 -8.35 -13.92
C THR A 117 12.17 -8.70 -12.47
N ASP A 118 11.48 -7.83 -11.76
CA ASP A 118 11.10 -8.05 -10.36
C ASP A 118 9.80 -8.86 -10.25
N ILE A 119 9.06 -8.99 -11.35
CA ILE A 119 7.84 -9.80 -11.40
C ILE A 119 8.23 -11.27 -11.28
N GLN A 120 7.87 -11.88 -10.16
CA GLN A 120 8.11 -13.29 -9.89
C GLN A 120 6.91 -14.12 -10.34
N GLU A 121 7.16 -15.23 -11.05
CA GLU A 121 6.09 -16.13 -11.52
C GLU A 121 5.29 -16.77 -10.40
N ARG A 122 5.88 -16.88 -9.19
CA ARG A 122 5.23 -17.46 -8.00
C ARG A 122 5.68 -16.74 -6.74
N VAL A 123 4.93 -15.75 -6.33
CA VAL A 123 5.10 -15.16 -4.98
C VAL A 123 4.24 -15.93 -3.98
N ALA A 124 2.95 -15.99 -4.21
CA ALA A 124 1.97 -16.87 -3.57
C ALA A 124 0.71 -16.92 -4.43
N ALA A 125 0.01 -18.04 -4.42
CA ALA A 125 -1.32 -18.11 -5.00
C ALA A 125 -2.30 -17.32 -4.12
N ILE A 126 -3.12 -16.47 -4.72
CA ILE A 126 -4.25 -15.84 -4.03
C ILE A 126 -5.34 -16.88 -3.89
N SER A 127 -5.80 -17.15 -2.66
CA SER A 127 -6.91 -18.07 -2.40
C SER A 127 -8.25 -17.47 -2.83
N GLU A 128 -9.26 -18.31 -3.02
CA GLU A 128 -10.62 -17.83 -3.31
C GLU A 128 -11.16 -16.90 -2.22
N ASP A 129 -10.87 -17.21 -0.95
CA ASP A 129 -11.26 -16.38 0.19
C ASP A 129 -10.58 -14.99 0.15
N GLN A 130 -9.30 -14.93 -0.23
CA GLN A 130 -8.59 -13.66 -0.42
C GLN A 130 -9.17 -12.86 -1.59
N VAL A 131 -9.56 -13.52 -2.68
CA VAL A 131 -10.23 -12.87 -3.81
C VAL A 131 -11.60 -12.32 -3.38
N ALA A 132 -12.41 -13.11 -2.68
CA ALA A 132 -13.70 -12.70 -2.16
C ALA A 132 -13.56 -11.50 -1.20
N TRP A 133 -12.58 -11.57 -0.30
CA TRP A 133 -12.27 -10.45 0.61
C TRP A 133 -11.87 -9.18 -0.15
N LEU A 134 -11.00 -9.26 -1.17
CA LEU A 134 -10.61 -8.11 -2.00
C LEU A 134 -11.81 -7.48 -2.71
N LYS A 135 -12.74 -8.30 -3.19
CA LYS A 135 -13.97 -7.84 -3.83
C LYS A 135 -15.03 -7.30 -2.86
N GLY A 136 -14.81 -7.43 -1.54
CA GLY A 136 -15.80 -7.06 -0.52
C GLY A 136 -16.98 -8.04 -0.43
N GLU A 137 -16.86 -9.22 -1.01
CA GLU A 137 -17.81 -10.31 -0.88
C GLU A 137 -17.66 -10.89 0.54
N ARG A 138 -18.79 -11.05 1.25
CA ARG A 138 -18.74 -11.70 2.58
C ARG A 138 -18.52 -13.19 2.39
N THR A 139 -17.46 -13.69 3.00
CA THR A 139 -17.27 -15.13 3.22
C THR A 139 -18.15 -15.63 4.37
#